data_a4d4d64b4b31aaf4fc4f231375450296
#
_entry.id   a4d4d64b4b31aaf4fc4f231375450296
#
_cell.length_a   1.000
_cell.length_b   1.000
_cell.length_c   1.000
_cell.angle_alpha   90.00
_cell.angle_beta   90.00
_cell.angle_gamma   90.00
#
_symmetry.space_group_name_H-M   'P 1'
#
loop_
_entity.id
_entity.type
_entity.pdbx_description
1 polymer ?
#
loop_
_entity_poly.entity_id
_entity_poly.type
_entity_poly.pdbx_seq_one_letter_code
_entity_poly.pdbx_strand_id
1 'polypeptide(L)'
;MRHRRLAILLAATAIGGCSLLPGFEDERPSPLTKPITCRDGADCQSKWSRAAAWIAENSNNQIKIQNDSTIQTMDPVLPGSGVVYTATKLPGANGAYQISFHATCANQPSCNPPITEARASFERYVLATP
;
A
#
# COMPACT_ATOMS: atom_id res chain seq x y z
N MET A 1 66.36 -25.08 -23.79
CA MET A 1 65.79 -24.62 -22.52
C MET A 1 64.34 -24.28 -22.77
N ARG A 2 63.40 -25.15 -22.30
CA ARG A 2 61.97 -25.02 -22.56
C ARG A 2 61.30 -24.56 -21.27
N HIS A 3 60.80 -23.32 -21.25
CA HIS A 3 59.98 -22.81 -20.16
C HIS A 3 58.54 -23.25 -20.36
N ARG A 4 58.09 -24.21 -19.55
CA ARG A 4 56.67 -24.59 -19.43
C ARG A 4 55.99 -23.54 -18.58
N ARG A 5 55.10 -22.76 -19.20
CA ARG A 5 54.15 -21.89 -18.48
C ARG A 5 53.00 -22.72 -18.00
N LEU A 6 52.88 -22.83 -16.68
CA LEU A 6 51.76 -23.45 -15.99
C LEU A 6 50.63 -22.45 -15.92
N ALA A 7 49.53 -22.68 -16.63
CA ALA A 7 48.34 -21.87 -16.53
C ALA A 7 47.48 -22.41 -15.37
N ILE A 8 47.35 -21.62 -14.34
CA ILE A 8 46.44 -21.91 -13.20
C ILE A 8 45.07 -21.39 -13.57
N LEU A 9 44.13 -22.30 -13.82
CA LEU A 9 42.71 -22.00 -13.98
C LEU A 9 42.10 -21.85 -12.57
N LEU A 10 41.78 -20.62 -12.21
CA LEU A 10 40.94 -20.32 -11.04
C LEU A 10 39.46 -20.51 -11.42
N ALA A 11 38.88 -21.59 -10.95
CA ALA A 11 37.45 -21.82 -11.02
C ALA A 11 36.74 -20.97 -9.92
N ALA A 12 36.08 -19.90 -10.33
CA ALA A 12 35.21 -19.13 -9.46
C ALA A 12 33.88 -19.87 -9.31
N THR A 13 33.65 -20.54 -8.18
CA THR A 13 32.35 -21.09 -7.80
C THR A 13 31.47 -19.95 -7.26
N ALA A 14 30.54 -19.48 -8.08
CA ALA A 14 29.48 -18.58 -7.66
C ALA A 14 28.47 -19.38 -6.81
N ILE A 15 28.50 -19.18 -5.51
CA ILE A 15 27.47 -19.69 -4.58
C ILE A 15 26.28 -18.76 -4.68
N GLY A 16 25.33 -19.08 -5.55
CA GLY A 16 24.03 -18.42 -5.60
C GLY A 16 23.21 -18.79 -4.37
N GLY A 17 23.26 -17.97 -3.34
CA GLY A 17 22.36 -18.10 -2.19
C GLY A 17 20.96 -17.65 -2.57
N CYS A 18 20.07 -18.56 -2.90
CA CYS A 18 18.63 -18.29 -2.91
C CYS A 18 18.14 -18.14 -1.47
N SER A 19 18.03 -16.92 -1.00
CA SER A 19 17.32 -16.61 0.23
C SER A 19 15.82 -16.73 -0.03
N LEU A 20 15.30 -17.95 0.18
CA LEU A 20 13.86 -18.19 0.29
C LEU A 20 13.42 -17.78 1.71
N LEU A 21 13.36 -16.48 1.97
CA LEU A 21 12.57 -15.95 3.08
C LEU A 21 11.14 -15.76 2.56
N PRO A 22 10.11 -16.28 3.26
CA PRO A 22 8.73 -15.95 2.95
C PRO A 22 8.61 -14.42 3.11
N GLY A 23 8.40 -13.71 1.97
CA GLY A 23 8.33 -12.27 1.96
C GLY A 23 7.21 -11.81 2.87
N PHE A 24 7.57 -11.05 3.90
CA PHE A 24 6.70 -9.98 4.34
C PHE A 24 6.56 -9.10 3.10
N GLU A 25 5.38 -9.05 2.52
CA GLU A 25 5.05 -8.04 1.54
C GLU A 25 5.04 -6.71 2.29
N ASP A 26 6.24 -6.17 2.42
CA ASP A 26 6.44 -4.78 2.83
C ASP A 26 5.85 -3.95 1.70
N GLU A 27 4.69 -3.37 1.98
CA GLU A 27 3.93 -2.57 1.04
C GLU A 27 4.70 -1.28 0.74
N ARG A 28 5.74 -1.41 -0.09
CA ARG A 28 6.32 -0.23 -0.72
C ARG A 28 5.23 0.40 -1.59
N PRO A 29 4.99 1.70 -1.44
CA PRO A 29 4.10 2.42 -2.35
C PRO A 29 4.52 2.07 -3.78
N SER A 30 3.63 1.43 -4.53
CA SER A 30 3.90 1.15 -5.94
C SER A 30 4.21 2.47 -6.63
N PRO A 31 5.36 2.61 -7.31
CA PRO A 31 5.71 3.86 -7.99
C PRO A 31 4.75 4.22 -9.13
N LEU A 32 3.79 3.37 -9.41
CA LEU A 32 2.80 3.55 -10.46
C LEU A 32 1.47 4.17 -9.98
N THR A 33 1.27 4.32 -8.69
CA THR A 33 0.05 4.95 -8.17
C THR A 33 0.27 6.44 -8.05
N LYS A 34 -0.50 7.20 -8.85
CA LYS A 34 -0.50 8.65 -8.76
C LYS A 34 -1.08 9.07 -7.41
N PRO A 35 -0.37 9.87 -6.61
CA PRO A 35 -0.91 10.30 -5.32
C PRO A 35 -2.21 11.09 -5.51
N ILE A 36 -3.20 10.82 -4.68
CA ILE A 36 -4.46 11.55 -4.68
C ILE A 36 -4.17 12.92 -4.03
N THR A 37 -4.27 13.97 -4.83
CA THR A 37 -4.09 15.33 -4.35
C THR A 37 -5.40 16.10 -4.46
N CYS A 38 -5.61 17.04 -3.55
CA CYS A 38 -6.69 18.03 -3.63
C CYS A 38 -6.16 19.43 -3.27
N ARG A 39 -6.73 20.49 -3.87
CA ARG A 39 -6.13 21.83 -3.81
C ARG A 39 -6.95 22.87 -3.06
N ASP A 40 -8.25 22.74 -3.05
CA ASP A 40 -9.15 23.69 -2.41
C ASP A 40 -10.15 23.01 -1.49
N GLY A 41 -10.92 23.80 -0.74
CA GLY A 41 -11.86 23.27 0.24
C GLY A 41 -12.91 22.34 -0.39
N ALA A 42 -13.47 22.71 -1.54
CA ALA A 42 -14.54 21.94 -2.18
C ALA A 42 -14.01 20.63 -2.79
N ASP A 43 -12.89 20.68 -3.51
CA ASP A 43 -12.24 19.49 -4.08
C ASP A 43 -11.79 18.53 -2.99
N CYS A 44 -11.14 19.05 -1.93
CA CYS A 44 -10.70 18.23 -0.80
C CYS A 44 -11.88 17.63 -0.04
N GLN A 45 -12.93 18.38 0.20
CA GLN A 45 -14.13 17.85 0.87
C GLN A 45 -14.80 16.76 0.04
N SER A 46 -14.93 16.96 -1.26
CA SER A 46 -15.52 15.98 -2.17
C SER A 46 -14.72 14.66 -2.21
N LYS A 47 -13.40 14.74 -2.39
CA LYS A 47 -12.51 13.57 -2.39
C LYS A 47 -12.48 12.87 -1.04
N TRP A 48 -12.46 13.63 0.07
CA TRP A 48 -12.47 13.08 1.42
C TRP A 48 -13.80 12.37 1.75
N SER A 49 -14.93 12.93 1.33
CA SER A 49 -16.23 12.29 1.47
C SER A 49 -16.32 10.98 0.69
N ARG A 50 -15.76 10.95 -0.54
CA ARG A 50 -15.68 9.70 -1.31
C ARG A 50 -14.75 8.67 -0.66
N ALA A 51 -13.63 9.10 -0.08
CA ALA A 51 -12.76 8.19 0.67
C ALA A 51 -13.49 7.53 1.85
N ALA A 52 -14.26 8.31 2.60
CA ALA A 52 -15.08 7.81 3.70
C ALA A 52 -16.16 6.85 3.21
N ALA A 53 -16.86 7.18 2.14
CA ALA A 53 -17.89 6.34 1.54
C ALA A 53 -17.31 4.99 1.07
N TRP A 54 -16.19 5.02 0.33
CA TRP A 54 -15.55 3.80 -0.14
C TRP A 54 -15.14 2.88 1.02
N ILE A 55 -14.52 3.42 2.06
CA ILE A 55 -14.11 2.63 3.23
C ILE A 55 -15.33 2.02 3.92
N ALA A 56 -16.41 2.80 4.10
CA ALA A 56 -17.64 2.31 4.73
C ALA A 56 -18.32 1.19 3.91
N GLU A 57 -18.28 1.27 2.59
CA GLU A 57 -18.91 0.30 1.68
C GLU A 57 -18.07 -0.98 1.49
N ASN A 58 -16.74 -0.88 1.57
CA ASN A 58 -15.82 -1.99 1.26
C ASN A 58 -15.20 -2.64 2.50
N SER A 59 -15.38 -2.07 3.69
CA SER A 59 -14.91 -2.65 4.94
C SER A 59 -15.96 -3.56 5.57
N ASN A 60 -15.53 -4.74 6.02
CA ASN A 60 -16.32 -5.59 6.91
C ASN A 60 -16.20 -5.14 8.38
N ASN A 61 -15.31 -4.21 8.68
CA ASN A 61 -15.05 -3.71 10.02
C ASN A 61 -15.68 -2.33 10.21
N GLN A 62 -16.15 -2.05 11.42
CA GLN A 62 -16.68 -0.73 11.76
C GLN A 62 -15.60 0.34 11.68
N ILE A 63 -16.00 1.57 11.38
CA ILE A 63 -15.09 2.72 11.42
C ILE A 63 -14.81 3.06 12.89
N LYS A 64 -13.53 3.10 13.25
CA LYS A 64 -13.01 3.46 14.58
C LYS A 64 -12.73 4.94 14.71
N ILE A 65 -12.16 5.53 13.65
CA ILE A 65 -11.79 6.94 13.58
C ILE A 65 -12.34 7.52 12.29
N GLN A 66 -13.02 8.65 12.39
CA GLN A 66 -13.42 9.46 11.24
C GLN A 66 -13.40 10.93 11.63
N ASN A 67 -12.42 11.65 11.10
CA ASN A 67 -12.27 13.08 11.27
C ASN A 67 -11.73 13.74 9.99
N ASP A 68 -11.34 15.00 10.05
CA ASP A 68 -10.89 15.78 8.89
C ASP A 68 -9.57 15.30 8.28
N SER A 69 -8.80 14.48 8.99
CA SER A 69 -7.47 14.04 8.56
C SER A 69 -7.28 12.52 8.56
N THR A 70 -8.15 11.77 9.20
CA THR A 70 -7.99 10.32 9.35
C THR A 70 -9.33 9.61 9.31
N ILE A 71 -9.38 8.52 8.52
CA ILE A 71 -10.45 7.53 8.53
C ILE A 71 -9.76 6.18 8.75
N GLN A 72 -10.17 5.45 9.79
CA GLN A 72 -9.60 4.15 10.11
C GLN A 72 -10.69 3.19 10.56
N THR A 73 -10.64 1.96 10.06
CA THR A 73 -11.51 0.88 10.52
C THR A 73 -10.96 0.24 11.80
N MET A 74 -11.81 -0.46 12.53
CA MET A 74 -11.40 -1.27 13.67
C MET A 74 -10.56 -2.46 13.20
N ASP A 75 -9.69 -2.93 14.09
CA ASP A 75 -9.02 -4.22 13.91
C ASP A 75 -10.06 -5.36 13.95
N PRO A 76 -9.92 -6.39 13.11
CA PRO A 76 -10.82 -7.53 13.14
C PRO A 76 -10.72 -8.26 14.47
N VAL A 77 -11.88 -8.60 15.04
CA VAL A 77 -11.99 -9.31 16.33
C VAL A 77 -11.48 -10.75 16.21
N LEU A 78 -11.64 -11.35 15.03
CA LEU A 78 -11.26 -12.74 14.78
C LEU A 78 -10.10 -12.81 13.77
N PRO A 79 -9.12 -13.71 13.98
CA PRO A 79 -8.08 -13.97 12.99
C PRO A 79 -8.71 -14.34 11.64
N GLY A 80 -8.23 -13.73 10.57
CA GLY A 80 -8.72 -14.01 9.24
C GLY A 80 -9.99 -13.25 8.81
N SER A 81 -10.51 -12.35 9.61
CA SER A 81 -11.82 -11.74 9.40
C SER A 81 -11.81 -10.36 8.72
N GLY A 82 -10.78 -9.99 7.99
CA GLY A 82 -10.89 -8.80 7.18
C GLY A 82 -9.61 -7.96 7.06
N VAL A 83 -9.73 -6.95 6.23
CA VAL A 83 -8.70 -5.96 5.94
C VAL A 83 -8.97 -4.70 6.76
N VAL A 84 -7.93 -4.18 7.42
CA VAL A 84 -7.98 -2.88 8.08
C VAL A 84 -7.62 -1.82 7.04
N TYR A 85 -8.49 -0.84 6.88
CA TYR A 85 -8.28 0.30 5.99
C TYR A 85 -7.98 1.55 6.79
N THR A 86 -7.01 2.31 6.32
CA THR A 86 -6.69 3.63 6.86
C THR A 86 -6.51 4.60 5.70
N ALA A 87 -7.23 5.70 5.72
CA ALA A 87 -6.99 6.85 4.86
C ALA A 87 -6.51 8.03 5.70
N THR A 88 -5.52 8.76 5.22
CA THR A 88 -5.00 9.97 5.86
C THR A 88 -4.96 11.12 4.86
N LYS A 89 -5.31 12.33 5.32
CA LYS A 89 -5.22 13.56 4.55
C LYS A 89 -4.20 14.47 5.21
N LEU A 90 -3.07 14.67 4.56
CA LEU A 90 -1.93 15.43 5.08
C LEU A 90 -1.65 16.65 4.19
N PRO A 91 -1.14 17.74 4.78
CA PRO A 91 -0.64 18.86 4.00
C PRO A 91 0.45 18.41 3.03
N GLY A 92 0.33 18.82 1.80
CA GLY A 92 1.31 18.61 0.73
C GLY A 92 1.99 19.91 0.29
N ALA A 93 2.63 19.90 -0.88
CA ALA A 93 3.29 21.05 -1.42
C ALA A 93 2.27 22.10 -1.94
N ASN A 94 2.66 23.39 -1.90
CA ASN A 94 1.92 24.50 -2.49
C ASN A 94 0.46 24.66 -2.00
N GLY A 95 0.19 24.39 -0.72
CA GLY A 95 -1.14 24.50 -0.14
C GLY A 95 -2.12 23.39 -0.56
N ALA A 96 -1.65 22.39 -1.28
CA ALA A 96 -2.42 21.19 -1.57
C ALA A 96 -2.43 20.23 -0.38
N TYR A 97 -3.37 19.30 -0.39
CA TYR A 97 -3.38 18.13 0.51
C TYR A 97 -3.16 16.87 -0.29
N GLN A 98 -2.58 15.88 0.36
CA GLN A 98 -2.40 14.54 -0.17
C GLN A 98 -3.25 13.56 0.63
N ILE A 99 -4.06 12.77 -0.06
CA ILE A 99 -4.81 11.66 0.53
C ILE A 99 -4.03 10.38 0.25
N SER A 100 -3.65 9.70 1.31
CA SER A 100 -2.96 8.41 1.28
C SER A 100 -3.88 7.31 1.76
N PHE A 101 -3.76 6.12 1.18
CA PHE A 101 -4.52 4.94 1.55
C PHE A 101 -3.57 3.82 1.95
N HIS A 102 -3.88 3.18 3.05
CA HIS A 102 -3.15 2.03 3.59
C HIS A 102 -4.12 0.91 3.93
N ALA A 103 -3.74 -0.32 3.61
CA ALA A 103 -4.51 -1.51 3.93
C ALA A 103 -3.60 -2.56 4.54
N THR A 104 -4.05 -3.21 5.60
CA THR A 104 -3.34 -4.31 6.25
C THR A 104 -4.26 -5.48 6.52
N CYS A 105 -3.73 -6.70 6.42
CA CYS A 105 -4.44 -7.90 6.83
C CYS A 105 -3.92 -8.35 8.20
N ALA A 106 -4.77 -8.28 9.20
CA ALA A 106 -4.42 -8.79 10.51
C ALA A 106 -4.39 -10.34 10.49
N ASN A 107 -3.25 -10.90 10.90
CA ASN A 107 -3.10 -12.35 11.17
C ASN A 107 -3.45 -13.29 9.99
N GLN A 108 -3.23 -12.86 8.75
CA GLN A 108 -3.48 -13.66 7.56
C GLN A 108 -2.25 -13.68 6.67
N PRO A 109 -1.97 -14.81 5.98
CA PRO A 109 -0.89 -14.88 5.00
C PRO A 109 -1.17 -14.07 3.73
N SER A 110 -2.44 -13.72 3.46
CA SER A 110 -2.86 -12.90 2.31
C SER A 110 -4.14 -12.15 2.62
N CYS A 111 -4.27 -10.94 2.07
CA CYS A 111 -5.50 -10.16 2.15
C CYS A 111 -6.56 -10.64 1.17
N ASN A 112 -7.82 -10.56 1.57
CA ASN A 112 -8.96 -10.69 0.68
C ASN A 112 -9.93 -9.52 0.90
N PRO A 113 -10.07 -8.58 -0.06
CA PRO A 113 -9.36 -8.53 -1.36
C PRO A 113 -7.86 -8.28 -1.23
N PRO A 114 -7.06 -8.57 -2.27
CA PRO A 114 -5.64 -8.22 -2.30
C PRO A 114 -5.43 -6.71 -2.10
N ILE A 115 -4.41 -6.32 -1.35
CA ILE A 115 -4.13 -4.90 -1.02
C ILE A 115 -4.02 -4.03 -2.28
N THR A 116 -3.37 -4.54 -3.32
CA THR A 116 -3.21 -3.83 -4.60
C THR A 116 -4.54 -3.57 -5.30
N GLU A 117 -5.48 -4.52 -5.22
CA GLU A 117 -6.82 -4.37 -5.77
C GLU A 117 -7.66 -3.38 -4.95
N ALA A 118 -7.63 -3.48 -3.63
CA ALA A 118 -8.30 -2.55 -2.74
C ALA A 118 -7.82 -1.12 -2.97
N ARG A 119 -6.50 -0.91 -3.09
CA ARG A 119 -5.91 0.40 -3.39
C ARG A 119 -6.36 0.94 -4.74
N ALA A 120 -6.26 0.16 -5.81
CA ALA A 120 -6.67 0.57 -7.14
C ALA A 120 -8.17 0.92 -7.20
N SER A 121 -9.00 0.17 -6.49
CA SER A 121 -10.44 0.45 -6.36
C SER A 121 -10.70 1.76 -5.61
N PHE A 122 -10.02 1.95 -4.47
CA PHE A 122 -10.11 3.18 -3.68
C PHE A 122 -9.72 4.41 -4.49
N GLU A 123 -8.57 4.37 -5.17
CA GLU A 123 -8.07 5.48 -5.99
C GLU A 123 -9.05 5.85 -7.11
N ARG A 124 -9.57 4.86 -7.84
CA ARG A 124 -10.57 5.10 -8.89
C ARG A 124 -11.83 5.75 -8.34
N TYR A 125 -12.31 5.30 -7.21
CA TYR A 125 -13.53 5.81 -6.60
C TYR A 125 -13.34 7.25 -6.10
N VAL A 126 -12.22 7.54 -5.43
CA VAL A 126 -11.92 8.88 -4.91
C VAL A 126 -11.65 9.88 -6.02
N LEU A 127 -11.01 9.45 -7.11
CA LEU A 127 -10.69 10.30 -8.28
C LEU A 127 -11.86 10.43 -9.26
N ALA A 128 -12.92 9.64 -9.13
CA ALA A 128 -14.07 9.73 -10.02
C ALA A 128 -14.66 11.16 -9.97
N THR A 129 -14.87 11.72 -11.15
CA THR A 129 -15.60 12.98 -11.29
C THR A 129 -17.09 12.68 -11.11
N PRO A 130 -17.86 13.52 -10.39
CA PRO A 130 -19.30 13.35 -10.27
C PRO A 130 -19.99 13.54 -11.61
#